data_624057644c02568b295223e93259afde
#
_entry.id   624057644c02568b295223e93259afde
#
_cell.length_a   1.000
_cell.length_b   1.000
_cell.length_c   1.000
_cell.angle_alpha   90.00
_cell.angle_beta   90.00
_cell.angle_gamma   90.00
#
_symmetry.space_group_name_H-M   'P 1'
#
loop_
_entity.id
_entity.type
_entity.pdbx_description
1 polymer ?
#
loop_
_entity_poly.entity_id
_entity_poly.type
_entity_poly.pdbx_seq_one_letter_code
_entity_poly.pdbx_strand_id
1 'polypeptide(L)'
;MKYTAEIQHSAETFRRLAKVQHDEYGIALKLFMIVIGTICLMFGISSGVDNVLSILLLFTGGLSFSSLNLPAQRNAEKLISLADGNFPHTKYTFLEKELQITSDESVSSLEYTKIYDLLEDNDFFFLFLNNSAGYMIPKKSISPSNLDKFASSLEERIGLKRHRATGLLTLNVRARLQRRKARIQRAQKQDT
;
A
#
# COMPACT_ATOMS: atom_id res chain seq x y z
N MET A 1 -8.55 -16.59 -20.97
CA MET A 1 -7.30 -16.00 -21.49
C MET A 1 -6.26 -16.02 -20.38
N LYS A 2 -5.03 -16.49 -20.65
CA LYS A 2 -3.97 -16.58 -19.64
C LYS A 2 -3.10 -15.33 -19.75
N TYR A 3 -2.98 -14.57 -18.67
CA TYR A 3 -2.08 -13.42 -18.58
C TYR A 3 -0.83 -13.78 -17.78
N THR A 4 0.27 -13.15 -18.11
CA THR A 4 1.52 -13.25 -17.34
C THR A 4 2.09 -11.85 -17.10
N ALA A 5 2.85 -11.70 -16.04
CA ALA A 5 3.63 -10.49 -15.75
C ALA A 5 4.90 -10.88 -15.00
N GLU A 6 5.91 -10.04 -15.08
CA GLU A 6 7.19 -10.28 -14.42
C GLU A 6 7.66 -8.98 -13.74
N ILE A 7 8.34 -9.12 -12.62
CA ILE A 7 8.99 -8.01 -11.93
C ILE A 7 10.37 -8.44 -11.44
N GLN A 8 11.38 -7.66 -11.76
CA GLN A 8 12.64 -7.66 -11.04
C GLN A 8 12.53 -6.67 -9.90
N HIS A 9 12.52 -7.18 -8.67
CA HIS A 9 12.47 -6.31 -7.50
C HIS A 9 13.76 -5.49 -7.37
N SER A 10 13.67 -4.38 -6.67
CA SER A 10 14.76 -3.46 -6.37
C SER A 10 14.44 -2.71 -5.07
N ALA A 11 15.41 -2.01 -4.52
CA ALA A 11 15.17 -1.12 -3.37
C ALA A 11 14.04 -0.10 -3.66
N GLU A 12 13.97 0.41 -4.89
CA GLU A 12 12.94 1.36 -5.29
C GLU A 12 11.53 0.72 -5.29
N THR A 13 11.39 -0.50 -5.82
CA THR A 13 10.10 -1.21 -5.83
C THR A 13 9.62 -1.50 -4.42
N PHE A 14 10.49 -1.87 -3.49
CA PHE A 14 10.13 -2.07 -2.09
C PHE A 14 9.71 -0.77 -1.41
N ARG A 15 10.43 0.33 -1.65
CA ARG A 15 10.04 1.65 -1.13
C ARG A 15 8.69 2.09 -1.67
N ARG A 16 8.42 1.85 -2.97
CA ARG A 16 7.14 2.17 -3.60
C ARG A 16 5.99 1.36 -3.01
N LEU A 17 6.15 0.04 -2.87
CA LEU A 17 5.16 -0.82 -2.26
C LEU A 17 4.85 -0.40 -0.82
N ALA A 18 5.86 -0.18 0.00
CA ALA A 18 5.71 0.26 1.38
C ALA A 18 5.03 1.63 1.49
N LYS A 19 5.33 2.55 0.57
CA LYS A 19 4.68 3.86 0.50
C LYS A 19 3.21 3.73 0.17
N VAL A 20 2.83 3.00 -0.88
CA VAL A 20 1.44 2.79 -1.28
C VAL A 20 0.66 2.13 -0.16
N GLN A 21 1.23 1.12 0.48
CA GLN A 21 0.67 0.43 1.64
C GLN A 21 0.42 1.39 2.81
N HIS A 22 1.41 2.22 3.15
CA HIS A 22 1.28 3.19 4.23
C HIS A 22 0.29 4.31 3.88
N ASP A 23 0.24 4.75 2.63
CA ASP A 23 -0.72 5.74 2.16
C ASP A 23 -2.16 5.22 2.23
N GLU A 24 -2.38 3.95 1.92
CA GLU A 24 -3.71 3.35 1.99
C GLU A 24 -4.11 2.94 3.40
N TYR A 25 -3.23 2.30 4.17
CA TYR A 25 -3.61 1.69 5.46
C TYR A 25 -3.15 2.50 6.69
N GLY A 26 -2.13 3.36 6.54
CA GLY A 26 -1.57 4.17 7.61
C GLY A 26 -2.24 5.54 7.85
N ILE A 27 -3.35 5.82 7.17
CA ILE A 27 -3.93 7.17 7.17
C ILE A 27 -4.41 7.64 8.55
N ALA A 28 -4.91 6.74 9.39
CA ALA A 28 -5.35 7.10 10.74
C ALA A 28 -4.18 7.63 11.57
N LEU A 29 -3.01 6.97 11.49
CA LEU A 29 -1.79 7.42 12.15
C LEU A 29 -1.31 8.76 11.58
N LYS A 30 -1.36 8.94 10.27
CA LYS A 30 -1.01 10.22 9.63
C LYS A 30 -1.89 11.36 10.11
N LEU A 31 -3.21 11.15 10.14
CA LEU A 31 -4.15 12.17 10.63
C LEU A 31 -3.92 12.50 12.10
N PHE A 32 -3.68 11.49 12.93
CA PHE A 32 -3.34 11.68 14.34
C PHE A 32 -2.08 12.52 14.52
N MET A 33 -1.01 12.22 13.78
CA MET A 33 0.25 12.97 13.81
C MET A 33 0.07 14.42 13.33
N ILE A 34 -0.74 14.64 12.29
CA ILE A 34 -1.05 15.99 11.79
C ILE A 34 -1.80 16.79 12.85
N VAL A 35 -2.83 16.21 13.48
CA VAL A 35 -3.61 16.90 14.52
C VAL A 35 -2.74 17.26 15.70
N ILE A 36 -1.97 16.32 16.25
CA ILE A 36 -1.05 16.58 17.37
C ILE A 36 0.00 17.61 16.97
N GLY A 37 0.64 17.44 15.80
CA GLY A 37 1.65 18.39 15.33
C GLY A 37 1.09 19.81 15.21
N THR A 38 -0.12 19.95 14.67
CA THR A 38 -0.79 21.26 14.54
C THR A 38 -1.07 21.87 15.92
N ILE A 39 -1.61 21.10 16.86
CA ILE A 39 -1.88 21.55 18.23
C ILE A 39 -0.59 22.02 18.89
N CYS A 40 0.47 21.23 18.83
CA CYS A 40 1.76 21.59 19.41
C CYS A 40 2.33 22.89 18.80
N LEU A 41 2.24 23.06 17.48
CA LEU A 41 2.70 24.29 16.82
C LEU A 41 1.86 25.50 17.23
N MET A 42 0.52 25.38 17.28
CA MET A 42 -0.36 26.48 17.68
C MET A 42 -0.07 26.92 19.11
N PHE A 43 0.03 25.99 20.06
CA PHE A 43 0.37 26.32 21.46
C PHE A 43 1.79 26.86 21.59
N GLY A 44 2.76 26.29 20.89
CA GLY A 44 4.14 26.78 20.91
C GLY A 44 4.27 28.23 20.42
N ILE A 45 3.54 28.57 19.35
CA ILE A 45 3.54 29.95 18.81
C ILE A 45 2.80 30.91 19.77
N SER A 46 1.65 30.51 20.30
CA SER A 46 0.83 31.38 21.14
C SER A 46 1.44 31.67 22.52
N SER A 47 2.28 30.79 23.03
CA SER A 47 2.92 30.96 24.36
C SER A 47 4.20 31.78 24.33
N GLY A 48 4.63 32.27 23.17
CA GLY A 48 5.85 33.04 22.98
C GLY A 48 7.14 32.21 23.01
N VAL A 49 8.12 32.59 22.22
CA VAL A 49 9.35 31.80 22.04
C VAL A 49 10.36 31.91 23.20
N ASP A 50 10.09 32.77 24.19
CA ASP A 50 10.95 32.96 25.36
C ASP A 50 10.78 31.86 26.43
N ASN A 51 9.80 30.99 26.25
CA ASN A 51 9.49 29.89 27.18
C ASN A 51 10.03 28.56 26.65
N VAL A 52 10.77 27.85 27.49
CA VAL A 52 11.32 26.51 27.16
C VAL A 52 10.21 25.52 26.72
N LEU A 53 9.03 25.61 27.33
CA LEU A 53 7.89 24.77 26.95
C LEU A 53 7.45 25.05 25.51
N SER A 54 7.43 26.31 25.10
CA SER A 54 7.09 26.69 23.72
C SER A 54 8.07 26.12 22.70
N ILE A 55 9.36 26.20 23.02
CA ILE A 55 10.41 25.63 22.17
C ILE A 55 10.22 24.10 22.02
N LEU A 56 9.94 23.40 23.12
CA LEU A 56 9.67 21.96 23.10
C LEU A 56 8.42 21.61 22.28
N LEU A 57 7.36 22.41 22.38
CA LEU A 57 6.13 22.21 21.60
C LEU A 57 6.37 22.45 20.11
N LEU A 58 7.09 23.50 19.74
CA LEU A 58 7.46 23.77 18.35
C LEU A 58 8.31 22.64 17.75
N PHE A 59 9.30 22.17 18.53
CA PHE A 59 10.13 21.03 18.11
C PHE A 59 9.31 19.74 17.94
N THR A 60 8.44 19.42 18.90
CA THR A 60 7.56 18.26 18.85
C THR A 60 6.60 18.34 17.66
N GLY A 61 6.02 19.51 17.40
CA GLY A 61 5.19 19.77 16.24
C GLY A 61 5.93 19.52 14.93
N GLY A 62 7.14 20.07 14.78
CA GLY A 62 7.99 19.84 13.62
C GLY A 62 8.36 18.38 13.40
N LEU A 63 8.73 17.67 14.48
CA LEU A 63 9.01 16.22 14.42
C LEU A 63 7.81 15.41 14.00
N SER A 64 6.60 15.77 14.45
CA SER A 64 5.36 15.08 14.07
C SER A 64 5.13 15.13 12.56
N PHE A 65 5.34 16.26 11.91
CA PHE A 65 5.23 16.37 10.45
C PHE A 65 6.35 15.64 9.72
N SER A 66 7.58 15.74 10.20
CA SER A 66 8.73 15.06 9.57
C SER A 66 8.61 13.54 9.61
N SER A 67 7.92 13.00 10.61
CA SER A 67 7.78 11.55 10.82
C SER A 67 6.60 10.91 10.10
N LEU A 68 5.77 11.66 9.35
CA LEU A 68 4.58 11.14 8.67
C LEU A 68 4.83 9.92 7.77
N ASN A 69 5.98 9.86 7.10
CA ASN A 69 6.35 8.77 6.20
C ASN A 69 7.39 7.80 6.78
N LEU A 70 7.82 8.05 8.02
CA LEU A 70 8.87 7.24 8.66
C LEU A 70 8.52 5.74 8.77
N PRO A 71 7.26 5.35 9.08
CA PRO A 71 6.89 3.93 9.12
C PRO A 71 7.04 3.23 7.77
N ALA A 72 6.68 3.91 6.67
CA ALA A 72 6.86 3.36 5.32
C ALA A 72 8.34 3.17 4.99
N GLN A 73 9.16 4.16 5.30
CA GLN A 73 10.60 4.10 5.08
C GLN A 73 11.24 2.95 5.89
N ARG A 74 10.92 2.85 7.18
CA ARG A 74 11.45 1.77 8.04
C ARG A 74 11.03 0.38 7.55
N ASN A 75 9.80 0.21 7.11
CA ASN A 75 9.34 -1.06 6.56
C ASN A 75 10.07 -1.41 5.25
N ALA A 76 10.25 -0.43 4.37
CA ALA A 76 11.01 -0.62 3.14
C ALA A 76 12.48 -0.98 3.42
N GLU A 77 13.17 -0.21 4.27
CA GLU A 77 14.57 -0.45 4.60
C GLU A 77 14.77 -1.82 5.28
N LYS A 78 13.82 -2.26 6.12
CA LYS A 78 13.84 -3.62 6.67
C LYS A 78 13.78 -4.70 5.59
N LEU A 79 12.91 -4.55 4.59
CA LEU A 79 12.81 -5.51 3.48
C LEU A 79 14.05 -5.47 2.60
N ILE A 80 14.59 -4.28 2.34
CA ILE A 80 15.81 -4.08 1.56
C ILE A 80 17.02 -4.73 2.27
N SER A 81 17.14 -4.54 3.59
CA SER A 81 18.21 -5.15 4.36
C SER A 81 18.13 -6.68 4.42
N LEU A 82 16.91 -7.23 4.45
CA LEU A 82 16.70 -8.69 4.39
C LEU A 82 17.05 -9.28 3.02
N ALA A 83 16.89 -8.48 1.95
CA ALA A 83 17.26 -8.93 0.60
C ALA A 83 18.77 -8.95 0.37
N ASP A 84 19.56 -8.24 1.19
CA ASP A 84 21.04 -8.20 1.15
C ASP A 84 21.61 -8.02 -0.27
N GLY A 85 20.97 -7.13 -1.04
CA GLY A 85 21.33 -6.88 -2.45
C GLY A 85 20.83 -7.93 -3.44
N ASN A 86 20.28 -9.05 -2.98
CA ASN A 86 19.74 -10.10 -3.83
C ASN A 86 18.21 -9.95 -3.94
N PHE A 87 17.78 -9.09 -4.85
CA PHE A 87 16.36 -8.83 -5.06
C PHE A 87 15.75 -9.91 -5.95
N PRO A 88 14.63 -10.55 -5.49
CA PRO A 88 14.04 -11.65 -6.23
C PRO A 88 13.45 -11.20 -7.57
N HIS A 89 13.55 -12.08 -8.56
CA HIS A 89 12.78 -12.01 -9.79
C HIS A 89 11.47 -12.80 -9.57
N THR A 90 10.33 -12.14 -9.82
CA THR A 90 9.02 -12.75 -9.59
C THR A 90 8.20 -12.75 -10.87
N LYS A 91 7.71 -13.93 -11.22
CA LYS A 91 6.80 -14.15 -12.35
C LYS A 91 5.41 -14.47 -11.86
N TYR A 92 4.43 -13.75 -12.38
CA TYR A 92 3.03 -13.92 -12.10
C TYR A 92 2.34 -14.59 -13.28
N THR A 93 1.58 -15.66 -13.03
CA THR A 93 0.76 -16.33 -14.02
C THR A 93 -0.69 -16.34 -13.54
N PHE A 94 -1.54 -15.60 -14.24
CA PHE A 94 -2.95 -15.44 -13.89
C PHE A 94 -3.76 -16.60 -14.48
N LEU A 95 -4.01 -17.62 -13.66
CA LEU A 95 -4.87 -18.75 -13.98
C LEU A 95 -6.35 -18.38 -13.74
N GLU A 96 -7.25 -19.27 -14.05
CA GLU A 96 -8.69 -19.01 -13.94
C GLU A 96 -9.14 -18.82 -12.47
N LYS A 97 -8.65 -19.67 -11.57
CA LYS A 97 -9.07 -19.71 -10.15
C LYS A 97 -8.03 -19.14 -9.19
N GLU A 98 -6.77 -19.06 -9.60
CA GLU A 98 -5.65 -18.69 -8.75
C GLU A 98 -4.58 -17.88 -9.51
N LEU A 99 -3.79 -17.15 -8.76
CA LEU A 99 -2.57 -16.50 -9.20
C LEU A 99 -1.38 -17.37 -8.81
N GLN A 100 -0.70 -17.93 -9.80
CA GLN A 100 0.56 -18.62 -9.58
C GLN A 100 1.70 -17.60 -9.54
N ILE A 101 2.51 -17.68 -8.49
CA ILE A 101 3.63 -16.78 -8.22
C ILE A 101 4.89 -17.65 -8.19
N THR A 102 5.76 -17.42 -9.15
CA THR A 102 7.07 -18.09 -9.26
C THR A 102 8.14 -17.08 -8.91
N SER A 103 8.87 -17.32 -7.85
CA SER A 103 10.10 -16.64 -7.48
C SER A 103 11.28 -17.54 -7.76
N ASP A 104 12.50 -17.01 -7.76
CA ASP A 104 13.70 -17.77 -8.07
C ASP A 104 13.84 -19.08 -7.25
N GLU A 105 13.35 -19.09 -6.01
CA GLU A 105 13.48 -20.19 -5.07
C GLU A 105 12.20 -20.99 -4.83
N SER A 106 11.04 -20.50 -5.29
CA SER A 106 9.75 -21.10 -4.92
C SER A 106 8.64 -20.84 -5.92
N VAL A 107 7.70 -21.78 -5.96
CA VAL A 107 6.43 -21.63 -6.67
C VAL A 107 5.30 -21.71 -5.64
N SER A 108 4.48 -20.70 -5.61
CA SER A 108 3.30 -20.64 -4.74
C SER A 108 2.05 -20.30 -5.53
N SER A 109 0.89 -20.68 -5.01
CA SER A 109 -0.40 -20.28 -5.59
C SER A 109 -1.22 -19.48 -4.59
N LEU A 110 -1.94 -18.51 -5.10
CA LEU A 110 -2.78 -17.60 -4.35
C LEU A 110 -4.18 -17.57 -4.95
N GLU A 111 -5.15 -18.05 -4.23
CA GLU A 111 -6.55 -17.91 -4.62
C GLU A 111 -6.96 -16.43 -4.66
N TYR A 112 -7.71 -16.05 -5.69
CA TYR A 112 -8.20 -14.66 -5.82
C TYR A 112 -9.09 -14.23 -4.66
N THR A 113 -9.75 -15.16 -4.00
CA THR A 113 -10.57 -14.94 -2.81
C THR A 113 -9.77 -14.39 -1.63
N LYS A 114 -8.48 -14.73 -1.53
CA LYS A 114 -7.58 -14.26 -0.45
C LYS A 114 -7.06 -12.85 -0.67
N ILE A 115 -7.33 -12.25 -1.84
CA ILE A 115 -6.93 -10.87 -2.11
C ILE A 115 -7.89 -9.93 -1.38
N TYR A 116 -7.33 -9.20 -0.44
CA TYR A 116 -8.04 -8.26 0.42
C TYR A 116 -8.36 -6.94 -0.28
N ASP A 117 -7.47 -6.48 -1.17
CA ASP A 117 -7.62 -5.19 -1.86
C ASP A 117 -6.89 -5.17 -3.20
N LEU A 118 -7.45 -4.40 -4.16
CA LEU A 118 -6.89 -4.19 -5.49
C LEU A 118 -6.72 -2.70 -5.76
N LEU A 119 -5.46 -2.25 -5.78
CA LEU A 119 -5.12 -0.87 -6.10
C LEU A 119 -4.40 -0.78 -7.43
N GLU A 120 -4.45 0.40 -8.02
CA GLU A 120 -3.62 0.75 -9.17
C GLU A 120 -3.01 2.13 -9.04
N ASP A 121 -1.84 2.31 -9.63
CA ASP A 121 -1.29 3.62 -9.97
C ASP A 121 -0.98 3.69 -11.49
N ASN A 122 -0.18 4.63 -11.90
CA ASN A 122 0.15 4.78 -13.33
C ASN A 122 0.95 3.60 -13.87
N ASP A 123 1.81 2.97 -13.08
CA ASP A 123 2.78 1.98 -13.51
C ASP A 123 2.49 0.57 -13.03
N PHE A 124 1.73 0.41 -11.94
CA PHE A 124 1.54 -0.87 -11.26
C PHE A 124 0.09 -1.17 -10.88
N PHE A 125 -0.21 -2.46 -10.80
CA PHE A 125 -1.30 -2.98 -9.97
C PHE A 125 -0.74 -3.51 -8.66
N PHE A 126 -1.47 -3.31 -7.55
CA PHE A 126 -1.10 -3.80 -6.24
C PHE A 126 -2.20 -4.73 -5.73
N LEU A 127 -1.80 -5.94 -5.38
CA LEU A 127 -2.69 -6.97 -4.82
C LEU A 127 -2.34 -7.12 -3.35
N PHE A 128 -3.14 -6.57 -2.46
CA PHE A 128 -2.90 -6.71 -1.02
C PHE A 128 -3.62 -7.92 -0.45
N LEU A 129 -2.93 -8.69 0.38
CA LEU A 129 -3.49 -9.81 1.13
C LEU A 129 -4.04 -9.34 2.49
N ASN A 130 -3.42 -8.32 3.03
CA ASN A 130 -3.78 -7.65 4.28
C ASN A 130 -3.11 -6.27 4.32
N ASN A 131 -3.18 -5.61 5.46
CA ASN A 131 -2.57 -4.28 5.64
C ASN A 131 -1.03 -4.28 5.61
N SER A 132 -0.40 -5.47 5.62
CA SER A 132 1.06 -5.61 5.79
C SER A 132 1.73 -6.38 4.66
N ALA A 133 0.97 -7.09 3.82
CA ALA A 133 1.50 -7.92 2.75
C ALA A 133 0.77 -7.69 1.44
N GLY A 134 1.51 -7.65 0.34
CA GLY A 134 0.94 -7.48 -0.99
C GLY A 134 1.97 -7.71 -2.09
N TYR A 135 1.46 -7.87 -3.30
CA TYR A 135 2.24 -8.04 -4.52
C TYR A 135 2.10 -6.82 -5.41
N MET A 136 3.15 -6.55 -6.16
CA MET A 136 3.24 -5.43 -7.09
C MET A 136 3.47 -5.96 -8.51
N ILE A 137 2.60 -5.60 -9.44
CA ILE A 137 2.59 -6.11 -10.82
C ILE A 137 2.81 -4.95 -11.77
N PRO A 138 3.94 -4.90 -12.48
CA PRO A 138 4.21 -3.82 -13.42
C PRO A 138 3.26 -3.91 -14.62
N LYS A 139 2.60 -2.82 -14.95
CA LYS A 139 1.69 -2.75 -16.11
C LYS A 139 2.43 -3.03 -17.43
N LYS A 140 3.69 -2.61 -17.51
CA LYS A 140 4.54 -2.77 -18.71
C LYS A 140 4.89 -4.22 -19.02
N SER A 141 4.90 -5.10 -18.01
CA SER A 141 5.28 -6.51 -18.17
C SER A 141 4.09 -7.44 -18.45
N ILE A 142 2.87 -6.91 -18.46
CA ILE A 142 1.66 -7.71 -18.65
C ILE A 142 1.56 -8.18 -20.10
N SER A 143 1.47 -9.52 -20.28
CA SER A 143 1.28 -10.15 -21.58
C SER A 143 0.06 -11.05 -21.55
N PRO A 144 -0.86 -10.95 -22.55
CA PRO A 144 -0.88 -9.96 -23.63
C PRO A 144 -1.16 -8.53 -23.12
N SER A 145 -0.65 -7.52 -23.81
CA SER A 145 -0.56 -6.12 -23.38
C SER A 145 -1.88 -5.32 -23.41
N ASN A 146 -3.03 -5.99 -23.30
CA ASN A 146 -4.33 -5.31 -23.21
C ASN A 146 -4.68 -5.03 -21.75
N LEU A 147 -4.25 -3.87 -21.23
CA LEU A 147 -4.41 -3.49 -19.83
C LEU A 147 -5.86 -3.39 -19.39
N ASP A 148 -6.77 -2.88 -20.23
CA ASP A 148 -8.17 -2.73 -19.84
C ASP A 148 -8.87 -4.09 -19.71
N LYS A 149 -8.63 -5.00 -20.65
CA LYS A 149 -9.14 -6.36 -20.55
C LYS A 149 -8.52 -7.13 -19.38
N PHE A 150 -7.22 -6.96 -19.15
CA PHE A 150 -6.56 -7.55 -17.99
C PHE A 150 -7.18 -7.05 -16.70
N ALA A 151 -7.31 -5.74 -16.53
CA ALA A 151 -7.85 -5.14 -15.32
C ALA A 151 -9.30 -5.57 -15.06
N SER A 152 -10.15 -5.58 -16.08
CA SER A 152 -11.55 -6.06 -15.97
C SER A 152 -11.62 -7.54 -15.59
N SER A 153 -10.78 -8.39 -16.22
CA SER A 153 -10.68 -9.80 -15.86
C SER A 153 -10.17 -10.01 -14.43
N LEU A 154 -9.24 -9.17 -13.98
CA LEU A 154 -8.72 -9.24 -12.61
C LEU A 154 -9.79 -8.84 -11.59
N GLU A 155 -10.52 -7.76 -11.84
CA GLU A 155 -11.66 -7.32 -11.01
C GLU A 155 -12.74 -8.40 -10.89
N GLU A 156 -13.07 -9.05 -12.01
CA GLU A 156 -14.07 -10.13 -12.04
C GLU A 156 -13.64 -11.34 -11.20
N ARG A 157 -12.38 -11.80 -11.37
CA ARG A 157 -11.83 -12.94 -10.63
C ARG A 157 -11.70 -12.68 -9.14
N ILE A 158 -11.24 -11.49 -8.77
CA ILE A 158 -11.09 -11.08 -7.36
C ILE A 158 -12.45 -10.74 -6.74
N GLY A 159 -13.42 -10.27 -7.54
CA GLY A 159 -14.71 -9.77 -7.06
C GLY A 159 -14.59 -8.41 -6.34
N LEU A 160 -13.55 -7.63 -6.64
CA LEU A 160 -13.32 -6.29 -6.12
C LEU A 160 -13.05 -5.33 -7.26
N LYS A 161 -13.58 -4.11 -7.16
CA LYS A 161 -13.22 -3.04 -8.09
C LYS A 161 -11.89 -2.42 -7.69
N ARG A 162 -11.02 -2.23 -8.69
CA ARG A 162 -9.75 -1.52 -8.50
C ARG A 162 -10.01 -0.06 -8.11
N HIS A 163 -9.10 0.50 -7.36
CA HIS A 163 -9.11 1.92 -7.04
C HIS A 163 -7.68 2.46 -6.98
N ARG A 164 -7.55 3.77 -7.09
CA ARG A 164 -6.24 4.42 -6.91
C ARG A 164 -5.90 4.49 -5.43
N ALA A 165 -4.61 4.34 -5.14
CA ALA A 165 -4.09 4.58 -3.80
C ALA A 165 -4.46 6.01 -3.36
N THR A 166 -5.05 6.12 -2.18
CA THR A 166 -5.51 7.39 -1.65
C THR A 166 -4.42 8.05 -0.81
N GLY A 167 -3.80 9.10 -1.32
CA GLY A 167 -2.97 9.99 -0.51
C GLY A 167 -3.83 10.93 0.37
N LEU A 168 -3.18 11.67 1.28
CA LEU A 168 -3.86 12.64 2.17
C LEU A 168 -4.69 13.69 1.39
N LEU A 169 -4.18 14.15 0.25
CA LEU A 169 -4.83 15.18 -0.57
C LEU A 169 -6.03 14.66 -1.38
N THR A 170 -6.10 13.34 -1.62
CA THR A 170 -7.18 12.70 -2.39
C THR A 170 -8.12 11.89 -1.51
N LEU A 171 -8.10 12.17 -0.19
CA LEU A 171 -8.86 11.41 0.78
C LEU A 171 -10.36 11.58 0.62
N ASN A 172 -11.02 10.57 0.08
CA ASN A 172 -12.47 10.45 0.09
C ASN A 172 -12.90 9.50 1.23
N VAL A 173 -13.21 10.09 2.39
CA VAL A 173 -13.58 9.35 3.61
C VAL A 173 -14.80 8.45 3.37
N ARG A 174 -15.81 8.91 2.63
CA ARG A 174 -17.02 8.12 2.34
C ARG A 174 -16.71 6.89 1.51
N ALA A 175 -15.97 7.06 0.42
CA ALA A 175 -15.57 5.94 -0.44
C ALA A 175 -14.71 4.92 0.33
N ARG A 176 -13.85 5.39 1.22
CA ARG A 176 -13.01 4.54 2.06
C ARG A 176 -13.82 3.73 3.09
N LEU A 177 -14.78 4.36 3.74
CA LEU A 177 -15.69 3.67 4.68
C LEU A 177 -16.55 2.62 3.97
N GLN A 178 -17.04 2.92 2.77
CA GLN A 178 -17.79 1.96 1.96
C GLN A 178 -16.92 0.75 1.58
N ARG A 179 -15.69 0.98 1.12
CA ARG A 179 -14.73 -0.09 0.81
C ARG A 179 -14.43 -0.95 2.03
N ARG A 180 -14.18 -0.32 3.20
CA ARG A 180 -13.94 -1.05 4.45
C ARG A 180 -15.13 -1.94 4.84
N LYS A 181 -16.36 -1.44 4.72
CA LYS A 181 -17.57 -2.23 4.97
C LYS A 181 -17.67 -3.42 4.01
N ALA A 182 -17.45 -3.20 2.71
CA ALA A 182 -17.48 -4.26 1.70
C ALA A 182 -16.43 -5.35 1.97
N ARG A 183 -15.23 -4.98 2.42
CA ARG A 183 -14.17 -5.92 2.79
C ARG A 183 -14.55 -6.77 4.00
N ILE A 184 -15.12 -6.16 5.05
CA ILE A 184 -15.58 -6.86 6.26
C ILE A 184 -16.69 -7.86 5.91
N GLN A 185 -17.68 -7.44 5.12
CA GLN A 185 -18.76 -8.31 4.67
C GLN A 185 -18.27 -9.52 3.84
N ARG A 186 -17.22 -9.29 3.03
CA ARG A 186 -16.61 -10.36 2.24
C ARG A 186 -15.88 -11.36 3.13
N ALA A 187 -15.08 -10.88 4.10
CA ALA A 187 -14.38 -11.75 5.04
C ALA A 187 -15.37 -12.63 5.82
N GLN A 188 -16.48 -12.06 6.30
CA GLN A 188 -17.54 -12.82 7.01
C GLN A 188 -18.20 -13.90 6.15
N LYS A 189 -18.32 -13.68 4.83
CA LYS A 189 -18.88 -14.70 3.90
C LYS A 189 -17.92 -15.83 3.56
N GLN A 190 -16.63 -15.66 3.82
CA GLN A 190 -15.61 -16.70 3.56
C GLN A 190 -15.44 -17.64 4.75
N ASP A 191 -15.84 -17.20 5.95
CA ASP A 191 -15.77 -17.98 7.21
C ASP A 191 -17.04 -18.81 7.47
N THR A 192 -18.04 -18.71 6.57
CA THR A 192 -19.33 -19.49 6.62
C THR A 192 -19.36 -20.53 5.53
#